data_0ce07d7fbab410605a3cf0bc7044ed0c
#
_entry.id   0ce07d7fbab410605a3cf0bc7044ed0c
#
_cell.length_a   1.000
_cell.length_b   1.000
_cell.length_c   1.000
_cell.angle_alpha   90.00
_cell.angle_beta   90.00
_cell.angle_gamma   90.00
#
_symmetry.space_group_name_H-M   'P 1'
#
loop_
_entity.id
_entity.type
_entity.pdbx_description
1 polymer ?
#
loop_
_entity_poly.entity_id
_entity_poly.type
_entity_poly.pdbx_seq_one_letter_code
_entity_poly.pdbx_strand_id
1 'polypeptide(L)'
;MKKLKLFLLPLIGSGIFVFAQQQDGVLSKISTTFEAANQWLQQNNLTVTTSPEEAFINDYILVVGEGLPSPNARTAGQKRLTAERAATVMAYRQLAEFLEGVAVVGDTLVKDAELQYDLVRTAVLGFVKGAQIVYKEWNPQEEVALVIVKVGMTGPKGFGSLMYEKILGDPNIKNNVVKSEPEFKGKPIPVEEKYDGLIVDASEVDFRPALINRIFTPKGDVLYDPSKVSLKVLTEYGCGEYTNDVEKAKSVLAKRGVKNPLIVKTVGTKDSPSDLIVSDEDAIKIYSANQKSNFFAEAKVAFVLK
;
A
#
# COMPACT_ATOMS: atom_id res chain seq x y z
N MET A 1 45.67 -39.13 38.93
CA MET A 1 44.59 -38.65 39.79
C MET A 1 44.96 -37.26 40.31
N LYS A 2 44.50 -36.18 39.66
CA LYS A 2 44.46 -34.83 40.22
C LYS A 2 43.25 -34.13 39.61
N LYS A 3 42.29 -33.79 40.46
CA LYS A 3 41.05 -33.08 40.11
C LYS A 3 41.38 -31.59 39.96
N LEU A 4 41.12 -31.04 38.76
CA LEU A 4 41.21 -29.63 38.51
C LEU A 4 39.83 -29.00 38.80
N LYS A 5 39.75 -28.12 39.77
CA LYS A 5 38.58 -27.32 40.11
C LYS A 5 38.57 -26.10 39.18
N LEU A 6 37.54 -26.00 38.37
CA LEU A 6 37.28 -24.84 37.51
C LEU A 6 36.46 -23.83 38.32
N PHE A 7 37.01 -22.64 38.55
CA PHE A 7 36.31 -21.48 39.14
C PHE A 7 35.48 -20.80 38.03
N LEU A 8 34.18 -20.72 38.21
CA LEU A 8 33.30 -19.88 37.39
C LEU A 8 33.31 -18.45 37.99
N LEU A 9 33.74 -17.48 37.21
CA LEU A 9 33.46 -16.05 37.42
C LEU A 9 32.12 -15.71 36.73
N PRO A 10 31.26 -14.89 37.33
CA PRO A 10 30.06 -14.39 36.65
C PRO A 10 30.45 -13.21 35.76
N LEU A 11 30.23 -13.36 34.45
CA LEU A 11 30.24 -12.26 33.49
C LEU A 11 28.94 -11.46 33.65
N ILE A 12 29.08 -10.19 33.99
CA ILE A 12 28.01 -9.19 33.91
C ILE A 12 27.79 -8.92 32.42
N GLY A 13 26.69 -9.44 31.91
CA GLY A 13 26.29 -9.23 30.51
C GLY A 13 25.55 -7.91 30.35
N SER A 14 26.16 -6.99 29.63
CA SER A 14 25.48 -5.85 29.00
C SER A 14 24.40 -6.37 28.05
N GLY A 15 23.12 -6.01 28.30
CA GLY A 15 22.01 -6.40 27.49
C GLY A 15 22.07 -5.74 26.11
N ILE A 16 22.40 -6.53 25.12
CA ILE A 16 22.14 -6.21 23.73
C ILE A 16 20.71 -6.71 23.44
N PHE A 17 19.78 -5.81 23.25
CA PHE A 17 18.46 -6.15 22.74
C PHE A 17 18.61 -6.62 21.30
N VAL A 18 18.62 -7.93 21.11
CA VAL A 18 18.44 -8.55 19.80
C VAL A 18 16.95 -8.56 19.50
N PHE A 19 16.52 -7.76 18.52
CA PHE A 19 15.20 -7.92 17.91
C PHE A 19 15.19 -9.26 17.18
N ALA A 20 14.62 -10.28 17.82
CA ALA A 20 14.29 -11.52 17.14
C ALA A 20 13.03 -11.29 16.32
N GLN A 21 13.15 -11.40 14.99
CA GLN A 21 12.02 -11.60 14.10
C GLN A 21 11.30 -12.89 14.47
N GLN A 22 10.05 -12.77 14.84
CA GLN A 22 9.11 -13.88 14.87
C GLN A 22 8.01 -13.54 13.86
N GLN A 23 8.13 -14.15 12.68
CA GLN A 23 7.03 -14.25 11.72
C GLN A 23 6.03 -15.26 12.28
N ASP A 24 4.91 -14.77 12.74
CA ASP A 24 3.65 -15.50 12.81
C ASP A 24 2.54 -14.44 12.77
N GLY A 25 1.51 -14.66 11.94
CA GLY A 25 0.42 -13.76 11.60
C GLY A 25 -0.29 -13.11 12.80
N VAL A 26 0.35 -12.10 13.34
CA VAL A 26 -0.16 -11.29 14.45
C VAL A 26 -0.50 -9.92 13.85
N LEU A 27 -1.77 -9.55 13.93
CA LEU A 27 -2.21 -8.15 13.93
C LEU A 27 -1.15 -7.34 14.67
N SER A 28 -0.46 -6.43 14.00
CA SER A 28 0.57 -5.60 14.62
C SER A 28 -0.10 -4.73 15.67
N LYS A 29 -0.07 -5.23 16.92
CA LYS A 29 -0.63 -4.53 18.07
C LYS A 29 0.36 -3.50 18.54
N ILE A 30 -0.12 -2.31 18.80
CA ILE A 30 0.60 -1.33 19.60
C ILE A 30 0.97 -1.99 20.95
N SER A 31 2.13 -1.64 21.49
CA SER A 31 2.57 -2.14 22.81
C SER A 31 1.43 -2.11 23.83
N THR A 32 1.38 -3.12 24.72
CA THR A 32 0.42 -3.18 25.82
C THR A 32 0.49 -1.97 26.76
N THR A 33 1.60 -1.22 26.71
CA THR A 33 1.78 0.08 27.38
C THR A 33 0.69 1.10 26.98
N PHE A 34 0.10 0.96 25.79
CA PHE A 34 -0.92 1.86 25.24
C PHE A 34 -2.25 1.13 25.02
N GLU A 35 -2.86 0.69 26.11
CA GLU A 35 -4.12 -0.06 26.06
C GLU A 35 -5.26 0.76 25.45
N ALA A 36 -5.35 2.05 25.76
CA ALA A 36 -6.38 2.93 25.22
C ALA A 36 -6.22 3.13 23.70
N ALA A 37 -4.99 3.21 23.18
CA ALA A 37 -4.75 3.26 21.75
C ALA A 37 -5.19 1.97 21.04
N ASN A 38 -4.90 0.80 21.63
CA ASN A 38 -5.35 -0.49 21.10
C ASN A 38 -6.89 -0.60 21.08
N GLN A 39 -7.56 -0.15 22.16
CA GLN A 39 -9.02 -0.11 22.21
C GLN A 39 -9.59 0.85 21.17
N TRP A 40 -8.98 2.02 21.00
CA TRP A 40 -9.40 3.00 19.98
C TRP A 40 -9.28 2.41 18.56
N LEU A 41 -8.20 1.71 18.24
CA LEU A 41 -8.04 1.03 16.94
C LEU A 41 -9.15 0.01 16.71
N GLN A 42 -9.46 -0.85 17.71
CA GLN A 42 -10.51 -1.85 17.61
C GLN A 42 -11.90 -1.23 17.41
N GLN A 43 -12.24 -0.18 18.18
CA GLN A 43 -13.51 0.53 18.06
C GLN A 43 -13.73 1.19 16.70
N ASN A 44 -12.64 1.58 16.03
CA ASN A 44 -12.68 2.21 14.71
C ASN A 44 -12.43 1.20 13.56
N ASN A 45 -12.29 -0.09 13.85
CA ASN A 45 -11.93 -1.15 12.87
C ASN A 45 -10.68 -0.78 12.07
N LEU A 46 -9.66 -0.27 12.76
CA LEU A 46 -8.38 0.14 12.17
C LEU A 46 -7.26 -0.80 12.63
N THR A 47 -6.29 -1.00 11.74
CA THR A 47 -5.04 -1.73 12.02
C THR A 47 -3.85 -0.89 11.61
N VAL A 48 -2.72 -1.06 12.31
CA VAL A 48 -1.45 -0.46 11.88
C VAL A 48 -1.04 -1.12 10.58
N THR A 49 -0.69 -0.32 9.59
CA THR A 49 -0.29 -0.81 8.27
C THR A 49 1.15 -1.29 8.31
N THR A 50 1.39 -2.55 7.96
CA THR A 50 2.71 -3.18 8.03
C THR A 50 3.35 -3.40 6.67
N SER A 51 2.53 -3.44 5.61
CA SER A 51 3.03 -3.64 4.24
C SER A 51 2.28 -2.79 3.22
N PRO A 52 2.89 -2.51 2.05
CA PRO A 52 2.19 -1.84 0.95
C PRO A 52 0.92 -2.57 0.50
N GLU A 53 0.91 -3.91 0.53
CA GLU A 53 -0.25 -4.73 0.18
C GLU A 53 -1.45 -4.41 1.09
N GLU A 54 -1.20 -4.34 2.40
CA GLU A 54 -2.24 -3.94 3.38
C GLU A 54 -2.75 -2.52 3.12
N ALA A 55 -1.87 -1.58 2.73
CA ALA A 55 -2.28 -0.22 2.40
C ALA A 55 -3.25 -0.18 1.22
N PHE A 56 -2.99 -0.97 0.18
CA PHE A 56 -3.88 -1.08 -0.97
C PHE A 56 -5.21 -1.78 -0.64
N ILE A 57 -5.17 -2.88 0.13
CA ILE A 57 -6.39 -3.62 0.53
C ILE A 57 -7.27 -2.79 1.45
N ASN A 58 -6.67 -2.07 2.39
CA ASN A 58 -7.40 -1.27 3.40
C ASN A 58 -7.76 0.12 2.91
N ASP A 59 -7.19 0.57 1.78
CA ASP A 59 -7.30 1.93 1.25
C ASP A 59 -6.82 3.02 2.21
N TYR A 60 -5.90 2.69 3.11
CA TYR A 60 -5.24 3.66 3.99
C TYR A 60 -3.85 3.17 4.43
N ILE A 61 -3.03 4.14 4.87
CA ILE A 61 -1.79 3.92 5.60
C ILE A 61 -1.98 4.47 7.00
N LEU A 62 -1.73 3.64 8.02
CA LEU A 62 -1.77 4.01 9.41
C LEU A 62 -0.44 3.63 10.07
N VAL A 63 0.26 4.63 10.57
CA VAL A 63 1.56 4.47 11.24
C VAL A 63 1.52 5.00 12.66
N VAL A 64 2.42 4.49 13.49
CA VAL A 64 2.51 4.84 14.90
C VAL A 64 3.91 5.38 15.19
N GLY A 65 3.99 6.49 15.89
CA GLY A 65 5.26 7.01 16.42
C GLY A 65 5.24 7.03 17.94
N GLU A 66 6.31 6.58 18.56
CA GLU A 66 6.53 6.69 20.00
C GLU A 66 7.63 7.72 20.28
N GLY A 67 7.53 8.40 21.43
CA GLY A 67 8.48 9.42 21.79
C GLY A 67 8.71 9.53 23.28
N LEU A 68 9.98 9.71 23.67
CA LEU A 68 10.40 9.94 25.03
C LEU A 68 10.54 11.45 25.31
N PRO A 69 10.45 11.86 26.59
CA PRO A 69 10.70 13.26 26.99
C PRO A 69 12.11 13.70 26.63
N SER A 70 12.26 14.99 26.38
CA SER A 70 13.59 15.60 26.28
C SER A 70 14.37 15.39 27.60
N PRO A 71 15.68 15.06 27.55
CA PRO A 71 16.51 14.99 28.74
C PRO A 71 16.52 16.29 29.58
N ASN A 72 16.21 17.42 28.96
CA ASN A 72 16.16 18.73 29.60
C ASN A 72 14.76 19.08 30.18
N ALA A 73 13.75 18.22 30.00
CA ALA A 73 12.41 18.43 30.53
C ALA A 73 12.39 18.21 32.05
N ARG A 74 12.05 19.24 32.83
CA ARG A 74 12.10 19.21 34.31
C ARG A 74 10.73 19.05 34.94
N THR A 75 9.67 19.46 34.27
CA THR A 75 8.29 19.37 34.77
C THR A 75 7.50 18.30 34.04
N ALA A 76 6.46 17.74 34.66
CA ALA A 76 5.58 16.75 34.04
C ALA A 76 4.98 17.28 32.73
N GLY A 77 4.60 18.56 32.69
CA GLY A 77 4.09 19.19 31.46
C GLY A 77 5.14 19.29 30.35
N GLN A 78 6.40 19.63 30.70
CA GLN A 78 7.50 19.64 29.73
C GLN A 78 7.82 18.23 29.22
N LYS A 79 7.83 17.24 30.10
CA LYS A 79 8.04 15.83 29.72
C LYS A 79 6.99 15.39 28.72
N ARG A 80 5.71 15.56 29.04
CA ARG A 80 4.60 15.22 28.14
C ARG A 80 4.71 15.92 26.78
N LEU A 81 4.86 17.25 26.76
CA LEU A 81 4.89 18.01 25.51
C LEU A 81 6.07 17.65 24.61
N THR A 82 7.26 17.41 25.20
CA THR A 82 8.45 17.02 24.43
C THR A 82 8.34 15.60 23.92
N ALA A 83 7.75 14.67 24.68
CA ALA A 83 7.48 13.30 24.26
C ALA A 83 6.44 13.25 23.12
N GLU A 84 5.32 13.99 23.24
CA GLU A 84 4.32 14.07 22.17
C GLU A 84 4.91 14.65 20.86
N ARG A 85 5.81 15.62 20.97
CA ARG A 85 6.52 16.17 19.81
C ARG A 85 7.47 15.13 19.19
N ALA A 86 8.22 14.42 20.00
CA ALA A 86 9.10 13.35 19.55
C ALA A 86 8.31 12.24 18.86
N ALA A 87 7.19 11.78 19.46
CA ALA A 87 6.28 10.79 18.87
C ALA A 87 5.73 11.26 17.52
N THR A 88 5.36 12.54 17.40
CA THR A 88 4.87 13.12 16.14
C THR A 88 5.94 13.06 15.04
N VAL A 89 7.17 13.43 15.37
CA VAL A 89 8.30 13.36 14.41
C VAL A 89 8.55 11.92 13.96
N MET A 90 8.50 10.96 14.91
CA MET A 90 8.70 9.55 14.61
C MET A 90 7.57 9.00 13.72
N ALA A 91 6.31 9.36 13.97
CA ALA A 91 5.18 8.96 13.12
C ALA A 91 5.34 9.48 11.68
N TYR A 92 5.73 10.74 11.50
CA TYR A 92 5.97 11.31 10.17
C TYR A 92 7.17 10.68 9.47
N ARG A 93 8.22 10.34 10.20
CA ARG A 93 9.36 9.60 9.64
C ARG A 93 8.94 8.21 9.15
N GLN A 94 8.20 7.47 9.97
CA GLN A 94 7.69 6.15 9.60
C GLN A 94 6.75 6.23 8.38
N LEU A 95 5.89 7.27 8.30
CA LEU A 95 5.06 7.49 7.12
C LEU A 95 5.92 7.71 5.88
N ALA A 96 6.95 8.56 5.94
CA ALA A 96 7.85 8.81 4.81
C ALA A 96 8.56 7.54 4.36
N GLU A 97 9.15 6.79 5.29
CA GLU A 97 9.83 5.52 5.02
C GLU A 97 8.87 4.47 4.41
N PHE A 98 7.63 4.42 4.90
CA PHE A 98 6.61 3.53 4.33
C PHE A 98 6.27 3.90 2.88
N LEU A 99 6.06 5.19 2.60
CA LEU A 99 5.72 5.68 1.26
C LEU A 99 6.81 5.41 0.23
N GLU A 100 8.09 5.48 0.62
CA GLU A 100 9.23 5.14 -0.23
C GLU A 100 9.16 3.69 -0.77
N GLY A 101 8.55 2.78 -0.02
CA GLY A 101 8.37 1.37 -0.38
C GLY A 101 7.18 1.09 -1.29
N VAL A 102 6.28 2.05 -1.52
CA VAL A 102 5.10 1.87 -2.37
C VAL A 102 5.51 1.75 -3.84
N ALA A 103 5.01 0.72 -4.51
CA ALA A 103 5.25 0.53 -5.95
C ALA A 103 4.44 1.52 -6.80
N VAL A 104 5.09 2.11 -7.79
CA VAL A 104 4.48 3.03 -8.75
C VAL A 104 3.99 2.25 -9.98
N VAL A 105 4.90 1.61 -10.69
CA VAL A 105 4.63 0.77 -11.85
C VAL A 105 5.84 -0.15 -12.10
N GLY A 106 5.62 -1.38 -12.47
CA GLY A 106 6.70 -2.32 -12.67
C GLY A 106 7.54 -2.46 -11.41
N ASP A 107 8.86 -2.32 -11.53
CA ASP A 107 9.78 -2.35 -10.40
C ASP A 107 10.07 -0.96 -9.80
N THR A 108 9.52 0.10 -10.40
CA THR A 108 9.72 1.47 -9.93
C THR A 108 8.96 1.72 -8.62
N LEU A 109 9.67 2.05 -7.57
CA LEU A 109 9.11 2.46 -6.29
C LEU A 109 9.02 3.99 -6.19
N VAL A 110 8.26 4.49 -5.22
CA VAL A 110 8.16 5.94 -4.95
C VAL A 110 9.54 6.55 -4.72
N LYS A 111 10.42 5.91 -3.94
CA LYS A 111 11.81 6.38 -3.71
C LYS A 111 12.60 6.58 -5.01
N ASP A 112 12.39 5.73 -6.02
CA ASP A 112 13.09 5.83 -7.29
C ASP A 112 12.61 7.04 -8.09
N ALA A 113 11.29 7.30 -8.04
CA ALA A 113 10.70 8.50 -8.64
C ALA A 113 11.12 9.79 -7.91
N GLU A 114 11.28 9.76 -6.59
CA GLU A 114 11.78 10.89 -5.80
C GLU A 114 13.24 11.22 -6.12
N LEU A 115 14.09 10.20 -6.35
CA LEU A 115 15.50 10.38 -6.73
C LEU A 115 15.66 10.99 -8.12
N GLN A 116 14.73 10.69 -9.04
CA GLN A 116 14.76 11.16 -10.41
C GLN A 116 14.05 12.50 -10.61
N TYR A 117 13.01 12.79 -9.80
CA TYR A 117 12.11 13.92 -10.02
C TYR A 117 11.87 14.74 -8.74
N ASP A 118 12.50 15.92 -8.66
CA ASP A 118 12.31 16.85 -7.54
C ASP A 118 10.85 17.23 -7.30
N LEU A 119 10.03 17.24 -8.35
CA LEU A 119 8.58 17.50 -8.24
C LEU A 119 7.88 16.41 -7.40
N VAL A 120 8.23 15.14 -7.62
CA VAL A 120 7.70 14.00 -6.86
C VAL A 120 8.17 14.09 -5.41
N ARG A 121 9.46 14.26 -5.19
CA ARG A 121 10.04 14.42 -3.85
C ARG A 121 9.39 15.54 -3.05
N THR A 122 9.25 16.71 -3.64
CA THR A 122 8.62 17.86 -2.97
C THR A 122 7.15 17.59 -2.63
N ALA A 123 6.43 16.90 -3.52
CA ALA A 123 5.04 16.54 -3.30
C ALA A 123 4.89 15.53 -2.15
N VAL A 124 5.72 14.47 -2.11
CA VAL A 124 5.72 13.47 -1.03
C VAL A 124 6.04 14.12 0.32
N LEU A 125 7.09 14.95 0.37
CA LEU A 125 7.43 15.69 1.60
C LEU A 125 6.29 16.62 2.07
N GLY A 126 5.60 17.27 1.14
CA GLY A 126 4.42 18.09 1.44
C GLY A 126 3.26 17.26 1.97
N PHE A 127 3.02 16.09 1.37
CA PHE A 127 1.99 15.15 1.79
C PHE A 127 2.24 14.65 3.22
N VAL A 128 3.46 14.20 3.53
CA VAL A 128 3.85 13.75 4.87
C VAL A 128 3.63 14.85 5.91
N LYS A 129 4.06 16.09 5.62
CA LYS A 129 3.86 17.23 6.52
C LYS A 129 2.39 17.61 6.75
N GLY A 130 1.52 17.33 5.77
CA GLY A 130 0.08 17.55 5.84
C GLY A 130 -0.72 16.38 6.41
N ALA A 131 -0.07 15.26 6.73
CA ALA A 131 -0.73 14.07 7.25
C ALA A 131 -1.38 14.33 8.62
N GLN A 132 -2.58 13.77 8.81
CA GLN A 132 -3.37 14.04 10.00
C GLN A 132 -3.03 13.08 11.14
N ILE A 133 -2.82 13.66 12.32
CA ILE A 133 -2.77 12.91 13.57
C ILE A 133 -4.21 12.58 13.94
N VAL A 134 -4.52 11.29 14.09
CA VAL A 134 -5.87 10.79 14.41
C VAL A 134 -6.02 10.38 15.87
N TYR A 135 -4.88 10.12 16.55
CA TYR A 135 -4.88 9.75 17.96
C TYR A 135 -3.57 10.15 18.64
N LYS A 136 -3.65 10.47 19.95
CA LYS A 136 -2.49 10.71 20.82
C LYS A 136 -2.75 10.14 22.20
N GLU A 137 -1.72 9.54 22.78
CA GLU A 137 -1.75 9.05 24.16
C GLU A 137 -0.44 9.42 24.86
N TRP A 138 -0.54 9.71 26.15
CA TRP A 138 0.59 9.89 27.04
C TRP A 138 0.49 8.93 28.21
N ASN A 139 1.50 8.10 28.40
CA ASN A 139 1.63 7.24 29.57
C ASN A 139 2.57 7.89 30.59
N PRO A 140 2.04 8.42 31.72
CA PRO A 140 2.86 9.11 32.71
C PRO A 140 3.72 8.16 33.56
N GLN A 141 3.41 6.86 33.64
CA GLN A 141 4.15 5.86 34.39
C GLN A 141 5.43 5.49 33.65
N GLU A 142 5.32 5.23 32.37
CA GLU A 142 6.43 4.87 31.49
C GLU A 142 7.12 6.10 30.87
N GLU A 143 6.55 7.29 31.11
CA GLU A 143 7.03 8.56 30.52
C GLU A 143 7.19 8.48 28.99
N VAL A 144 6.26 7.86 28.28
CA VAL A 144 6.27 7.72 26.83
C VAL A 144 4.99 8.24 26.21
N ALA A 145 5.07 8.91 25.05
CA ALA A 145 3.94 9.33 24.25
C ALA A 145 3.80 8.47 23.00
N LEU A 146 2.58 8.28 22.55
CA LEU A 146 2.22 7.63 21.29
C LEU A 146 1.40 8.60 20.43
N VAL A 147 1.68 8.59 19.12
CA VAL A 147 0.94 9.34 18.11
C VAL A 147 0.60 8.41 16.95
N ILE A 148 -0.67 8.42 16.53
CA ILE A 148 -1.13 7.67 15.35
C ILE A 148 -1.41 8.67 14.24
N VAL A 149 -0.82 8.44 13.07
CA VAL A 149 -1.05 9.19 11.83
C VAL A 149 -1.73 8.29 10.83
N LYS A 150 -2.78 8.80 10.16
CA LYS A 150 -3.52 8.09 9.12
C LYS A 150 -3.63 8.94 7.87
N VAL A 151 -3.39 8.32 6.70
CA VAL A 151 -3.60 8.90 5.37
C VAL A 151 -4.38 7.92 4.50
N GLY A 152 -5.19 8.42 3.56
CA GLY A 152 -5.87 7.58 2.56
C GLY A 152 -4.95 7.25 1.39
N MET A 153 -5.25 6.15 0.68
CA MET A 153 -4.63 5.81 -0.60
C MET A 153 -5.37 6.45 -1.76
N THR A 154 -6.68 6.34 -1.80
CA THR A 154 -7.55 6.91 -2.85
C THR A 154 -8.31 8.16 -2.37
N GLY A 155 -9.09 8.76 -3.26
CA GLY A 155 -9.84 9.99 -3.01
C GLY A 155 -9.01 11.27 -3.13
N PRO A 156 -9.62 12.45 -3.11
CA PRO A 156 -8.97 13.74 -3.46
C PRO A 156 -7.76 14.13 -2.61
N LYS A 157 -7.62 13.54 -1.43
CA LYS A 157 -6.49 13.77 -0.50
C LYS A 157 -5.66 12.51 -0.29
N GLY A 158 -5.88 11.47 -1.09
CA GLY A 158 -5.16 10.22 -0.99
C GLY A 158 -3.75 10.31 -1.58
N PHE A 159 -2.88 9.43 -1.10
CA PHE A 159 -1.49 9.35 -1.60
C PHE A 159 -1.43 8.98 -3.08
N GLY A 160 -2.23 7.97 -3.50
CA GLY A 160 -2.31 7.57 -4.91
C GLY A 160 -2.75 8.73 -5.81
N SER A 161 -3.74 9.51 -5.36
CA SER A 161 -4.22 10.68 -6.12
C SER A 161 -3.12 11.72 -6.34
N LEU A 162 -2.33 12.01 -5.31
CA LEU A 162 -1.15 12.87 -5.43
C LEU A 162 -0.17 12.33 -6.45
N MET A 163 0.14 11.04 -6.38
CA MET A 163 1.12 10.41 -7.27
C MET A 163 0.61 10.38 -8.73
N TYR A 164 -0.66 10.07 -8.96
CA TYR A 164 -1.25 10.13 -10.31
C TYR A 164 -1.14 11.54 -10.89
N GLU A 165 -1.45 12.57 -10.10
CA GLU A 165 -1.31 13.97 -10.54
C GLU A 165 0.11 14.30 -10.95
N LYS A 166 1.12 13.91 -10.15
CA LYS A 166 2.53 14.25 -10.40
C LYS A 166 3.16 13.41 -11.49
N ILE A 167 2.84 12.12 -11.56
CA ILE A 167 3.45 11.20 -12.53
C ILE A 167 2.74 11.27 -13.88
N LEU A 168 1.41 11.19 -13.90
CA LEU A 168 0.66 11.14 -15.16
C LEU A 168 0.31 12.53 -15.69
N GLY A 169 0.32 13.55 -14.83
CA GLY A 169 0.08 14.94 -15.21
C GLY A 169 1.29 15.61 -15.88
N ASP A 170 2.51 15.13 -15.66
CA ASP A 170 3.71 15.61 -16.34
C ASP A 170 4.14 14.64 -17.44
N PRO A 171 4.12 15.06 -18.74
CA PRO A 171 4.47 14.19 -19.86
C PRO A 171 5.89 13.62 -19.79
N ASN A 172 6.86 14.38 -19.26
CA ASN A 172 8.23 13.90 -19.15
C ASN A 172 8.34 12.79 -18.11
N ILE A 173 7.72 12.97 -16.95
CA ILE A 173 7.69 11.95 -15.88
C ILE A 173 6.93 10.73 -16.37
N LYS A 174 5.74 10.93 -16.95
CA LYS A 174 4.93 9.83 -17.48
C LYS A 174 5.69 8.97 -18.49
N ASN A 175 6.30 9.56 -19.49
CA ASN A 175 7.00 8.83 -20.57
C ASN A 175 8.21 8.04 -20.05
N ASN A 176 8.85 8.51 -18.98
CA ASN A 176 10.02 7.84 -18.39
C ASN A 176 9.61 6.75 -17.37
N VAL A 177 8.57 6.99 -16.59
CA VAL A 177 8.10 6.07 -15.53
C VAL A 177 7.19 5.00 -16.11
N VAL A 178 6.23 5.39 -16.96
CA VAL A 178 5.28 4.48 -17.59
C VAL A 178 5.71 4.20 -19.03
N LYS A 179 6.51 3.16 -19.20
CA LYS A 179 6.95 2.74 -20.55
C LYS A 179 5.75 2.37 -21.41
N SER A 180 5.73 2.89 -22.63
CA SER A 180 4.71 2.54 -23.61
C SER A 180 4.93 1.10 -24.09
N GLU A 181 3.88 0.31 -24.09
CA GLU A 181 3.87 -1.07 -24.57
C GLU A 181 2.88 -1.22 -25.74
N PRO A 182 3.08 -2.21 -26.64
CA PRO A 182 2.11 -2.47 -27.70
C PRO A 182 0.72 -2.80 -27.12
N GLU A 183 -0.32 -2.19 -27.68
CA GLU A 183 -1.68 -2.50 -27.26
C GLU A 183 -2.20 -3.79 -27.90
N PHE A 184 -2.89 -4.59 -27.09
CA PHE A 184 -3.59 -5.76 -27.59
C PHE A 184 -4.74 -5.34 -28.56
N LYS A 185 -4.68 -5.88 -29.78
CA LYS A 185 -5.68 -5.64 -30.85
C LYS A 185 -6.26 -6.97 -31.30
N GLY A 186 -7.05 -7.62 -30.43
CA GLY A 186 -7.75 -8.85 -30.75
C GLY A 186 -8.95 -8.62 -31.68
N LYS A 187 -9.40 -9.69 -32.33
CA LYS A 187 -10.73 -9.69 -32.98
C LYS A 187 -11.77 -10.00 -31.89
N PRO A 188 -12.76 -9.13 -31.67
CA PRO A 188 -13.78 -9.42 -30.68
C PRO A 188 -14.54 -10.70 -31.03
N ILE A 189 -14.83 -11.49 -30.01
CA ILE A 189 -15.67 -12.68 -30.09
C ILE A 189 -17.06 -12.39 -29.50
N PRO A 190 -18.08 -13.14 -29.86
CA PRO A 190 -19.37 -13.10 -29.16
C PRO A 190 -19.13 -13.49 -27.70
N VAL A 191 -19.59 -12.63 -26.79
CA VAL A 191 -19.62 -12.90 -25.35
C VAL A 191 -21.08 -13.04 -24.98
N GLU A 192 -21.46 -14.20 -24.44
CA GLU A 192 -22.84 -14.53 -24.12
C GLU A 192 -23.44 -13.62 -23.06
N GLU A 193 -22.65 -13.27 -22.06
CA GLU A 193 -23.07 -12.42 -20.97
C GLU A 193 -22.56 -10.97 -21.12
N LYS A 194 -23.32 -10.03 -20.57
CA LYS A 194 -22.88 -8.65 -20.46
C LYS A 194 -22.07 -8.47 -19.19
N TYR A 195 -20.74 -8.46 -19.31
CA TYR A 195 -19.84 -8.12 -18.22
C TYR A 195 -19.67 -6.61 -18.11
N ASP A 196 -19.64 -6.07 -16.89
CA ASP A 196 -19.52 -4.63 -16.59
C ASP A 196 -18.39 -4.28 -15.63
N GLY A 197 -17.48 -5.23 -15.40
CA GLY A 197 -16.26 -5.10 -14.61
C GLY A 197 -15.37 -6.31 -14.80
N LEU A 198 -14.17 -6.27 -14.20
CA LEU A 198 -13.19 -7.35 -14.27
C LEU A 198 -12.65 -7.67 -12.87
N ILE A 199 -12.54 -8.95 -12.55
CA ILE A 199 -11.80 -9.46 -11.40
C ILE A 199 -10.66 -10.33 -11.92
N VAL A 200 -9.42 -9.99 -11.56
CA VAL A 200 -8.24 -10.80 -11.87
C VAL A 200 -7.78 -11.47 -10.57
N ASP A 201 -7.93 -12.80 -10.52
CA ASP A 201 -7.47 -13.60 -9.40
C ASP A 201 -5.98 -13.89 -9.56
N ALA A 202 -5.17 -13.22 -8.74
CA ALA A 202 -3.72 -13.35 -8.67
C ALA A 202 -3.26 -14.02 -7.36
N SER A 203 -4.17 -14.69 -6.62
CA SER A 203 -3.90 -15.29 -5.31
C SER A 203 -2.86 -16.44 -5.36
N GLU A 204 -2.62 -17.02 -6.53
CA GLU A 204 -1.67 -18.13 -6.72
C GLU A 204 -0.29 -17.68 -7.23
N VAL A 205 -0.09 -16.37 -7.48
CA VAL A 205 1.17 -15.81 -7.98
C VAL A 205 1.74 -14.77 -7.03
N ASP A 206 3.04 -14.49 -7.16
CA ASP A 206 3.69 -13.42 -6.41
C ASP A 206 3.37 -12.06 -7.06
N PHE A 207 2.15 -11.56 -6.80
CA PHE A 207 1.65 -10.31 -7.32
C PHE A 207 1.81 -9.19 -6.31
N ARG A 208 2.40 -8.08 -6.74
CA ARG A 208 2.59 -6.87 -5.95
C ARG A 208 1.65 -5.76 -6.40
N PRO A 209 0.78 -5.25 -5.53
CA PRO A 209 -0.03 -4.07 -5.85
C PRO A 209 0.86 -2.85 -6.07
N ALA A 210 0.46 -1.99 -7.01
CA ALA A 210 1.14 -0.76 -7.38
C ALA A 210 0.11 0.33 -7.71
N LEU A 211 0.55 1.58 -7.77
CA LEU A 211 -0.31 2.67 -8.22
C LEU A 211 -0.79 2.44 -9.66
N ILE A 212 0.03 1.81 -10.49
CA ILE A 212 -0.30 1.45 -11.87
C ILE A 212 0.00 -0.04 -12.08
N ASN A 213 -0.99 -0.90 -11.86
CA ASN A 213 -0.91 -2.32 -12.23
C ASN A 213 -1.48 -2.53 -13.63
N ARG A 214 -0.73 -3.22 -14.47
CA ARG A 214 -1.08 -3.48 -15.86
C ARG A 214 -1.42 -4.96 -16.07
N ILE A 215 -2.21 -5.25 -17.09
CA ILE A 215 -2.57 -6.60 -17.50
C ILE A 215 -2.09 -6.82 -18.92
N PHE A 216 -1.38 -7.91 -19.15
CA PHE A 216 -0.77 -8.27 -20.42
C PHE A 216 -1.27 -9.61 -20.97
N THR A 217 -1.08 -9.79 -22.26
CA THR A 217 -1.16 -11.10 -22.92
C THR A 217 0.16 -11.86 -22.77
N PRO A 218 0.21 -13.17 -23.03
CA PRO A 218 1.46 -13.94 -23.03
C PRO A 218 2.49 -13.44 -24.05
N LYS A 219 2.06 -12.72 -25.07
CA LYS A 219 2.93 -12.10 -26.10
C LYS A 219 3.51 -10.76 -25.67
N GLY A 220 3.08 -10.22 -24.52
CA GLY A 220 3.53 -8.95 -24.00
C GLY A 220 2.72 -7.74 -24.47
N ASP A 221 1.61 -7.94 -25.20
CA ASP A 221 0.72 -6.83 -25.54
C ASP A 221 -0.10 -6.41 -24.33
N VAL A 222 -0.23 -5.10 -24.07
CA VAL A 222 -0.97 -4.59 -22.93
C VAL A 222 -2.47 -4.61 -23.20
N LEU A 223 -3.20 -5.25 -22.30
CA LEU A 223 -4.66 -5.36 -22.33
C LEU A 223 -5.31 -4.26 -21.48
N TYR A 224 -4.77 -3.99 -20.30
CA TYR A 224 -5.20 -2.91 -19.40
C TYR A 224 -4.00 -2.07 -18.97
N ASP A 225 -4.09 -0.77 -19.20
CA ASP A 225 -3.09 0.22 -18.79
C ASP A 225 -3.79 1.41 -18.11
N PRO A 226 -3.75 1.47 -16.77
CA PRO A 226 -4.38 2.55 -16.02
C PRO A 226 -3.85 3.94 -16.37
N SER A 227 -2.63 4.06 -16.87
CA SER A 227 -2.09 5.35 -17.30
C SER A 227 -2.88 6.04 -18.42
N LYS A 228 -3.77 5.30 -19.09
CA LYS A 228 -4.70 5.78 -20.13
C LYS A 228 -6.09 6.11 -19.61
N VAL A 229 -6.39 5.75 -18.36
CA VAL A 229 -7.63 6.13 -17.67
C VAL A 229 -7.57 7.61 -17.30
N SER A 230 -8.71 8.28 -17.27
CA SER A 230 -8.75 9.70 -16.92
C SER A 230 -8.21 9.95 -15.51
N LEU A 231 -7.46 11.04 -15.34
CA LEU A 231 -6.90 11.42 -14.05
C LEU A 231 -8.01 11.57 -12.97
N LYS A 232 -9.20 12.03 -13.35
CA LYS A 232 -10.36 12.14 -12.45
C LYS A 232 -10.74 10.77 -11.87
N VAL A 233 -10.85 9.74 -12.71
CA VAL A 233 -11.22 8.38 -12.28
C VAL A 233 -10.12 7.79 -11.41
N LEU A 234 -8.84 7.95 -11.80
CA LEU A 234 -7.70 7.47 -11.01
C LEU A 234 -7.61 8.16 -9.65
N THR A 235 -7.88 9.46 -9.58
CA THR A 235 -7.90 10.21 -8.31
C THR A 235 -8.99 9.71 -7.38
N GLU A 236 -10.16 9.37 -7.92
CA GLU A 236 -11.31 8.96 -7.12
C GLU A 236 -11.24 7.48 -6.70
N TYR A 237 -10.77 6.60 -7.58
CA TYR A 237 -10.87 5.14 -7.42
C TYR A 237 -9.55 4.38 -7.53
N GLY A 238 -8.45 5.04 -7.88
CA GLY A 238 -7.21 4.34 -8.20
C GLY A 238 -7.26 3.59 -9.53
N CYS A 239 -6.30 2.70 -9.75
CA CYS A 239 -6.23 1.87 -10.95
C CYS A 239 -7.11 0.60 -10.87
N GLY A 240 -7.67 0.31 -9.71
CA GLY A 240 -8.51 -0.83 -9.41
C GLY A 240 -8.61 -1.06 -7.90
N GLU A 241 -9.50 -1.96 -7.53
CA GLU A 241 -9.70 -2.38 -6.15
C GLU A 241 -8.75 -3.54 -5.81
N TYR A 242 -8.34 -3.65 -4.55
CA TYR A 242 -7.48 -4.74 -4.07
C TYR A 242 -8.14 -5.48 -2.93
N THR A 243 -8.15 -6.80 -3.01
CA THR A 243 -8.72 -7.68 -1.97
C THR A 243 -7.88 -8.95 -1.85
N ASN A 244 -8.14 -9.74 -0.83
CA ASN A 244 -7.57 -11.07 -0.65
C ASN A 244 -8.60 -12.19 -0.88
N ASP A 245 -9.74 -11.87 -1.50
CA ASP A 245 -10.83 -12.82 -1.70
C ASP A 245 -11.73 -12.36 -2.85
N VAL A 246 -12.17 -13.30 -3.71
CA VAL A 246 -13.00 -13.03 -4.89
C VAL A 246 -14.40 -12.49 -4.52
N GLU A 247 -15.01 -12.97 -3.44
CA GLU A 247 -16.33 -12.49 -3.03
C GLU A 247 -16.25 -11.07 -2.45
N LYS A 248 -15.15 -10.75 -1.77
CA LYS A 248 -14.86 -9.35 -1.39
C LYS A 248 -14.66 -8.48 -2.62
N ALA A 249 -13.94 -8.96 -3.64
CA ALA A 249 -13.76 -8.24 -4.90
C ALA A 249 -15.09 -7.92 -5.58
N LYS A 250 -16.00 -8.88 -5.66
CA LYS A 250 -17.39 -8.64 -6.13
C LYS A 250 -18.10 -7.58 -5.30
N SER A 251 -17.97 -7.64 -3.97
CA SER A 251 -18.62 -6.71 -3.05
C SER A 251 -18.12 -5.27 -3.19
N VAL A 252 -16.81 -5.07 -3.36
CA VAL A 252 -16.24 -3.72 -3.56
C VAL A 252 -16.61 -3.16 -4.94
N LEU A 253 -16.55 -3.97 -6.00
CA LEU A 253 -16.99 -3.57 -7.32
C LEU A 253 -18.49 -3.26 -7.38
N ALA A 254 -19.33 -3.99 -6.63
CA ALA A 254 -20.76 -3.72 -6.54
C ALA A 254 -21.06 -2.31 -6.00
N LYS A 255 -20.27 -1.79 -5.07
CA LYS A 255 -20.37 -0.40 -4.58
C LYS A 255 -20.10 0.62 -5.69
N ARG A 256 -19.37 0.23 -6.73
CA ARG A 256 -19.09 1.02 -7.94
C ARG A 256 -20.08 0.75 -9.08
N GLY A 257 -21.18 0.05 -8.78
CA GLY A 257 -22.26 -0.23 -9.72
C GLY A 257 -22.02 -1.42 -10.65
N VAL A 258 -20.98 -2.22 -10.42
CA VAL A 258 -20.74 -3.46 -11.18
C VAL A 258 -21.72 -4.54 -10.71
N LYS A 259 -22.39 -5.18 -11.65
CA LYS A 259 -23.39 -6.23 -11.38
C LYS A 259 -22.93 -7.62 -11.80
N ASN A 260 -22.15 -7.70 -12.87
CA ASN A 260 -21.68 -8.97 -13.42
C ASN A 260 -20.19 -8.83 -13.83
N PRO A 261 -19.23 -8.92 -12.91
CA PRO A 261 -17.81 -8.87 -13.25
C PRO A 261 -17.37 -10.13 -13.97
N LEU A 262 -16.58 -10.00 -15.03
CA LEU A 262 -15.82 -11.11 -15.59
C LEU A 262 -14.72 -11.52 -14.60
N ILE A 263 -14.64 -12.81 -14.28
CA ILE A 263 -13.63 -13.34 -13.37
C ILE A 263 -12.66 -14.17 -14.18
N VAL A 264 -11.37 -13.86 -14.07
CA VAL A 264 -10.28 -14.60 -14.71
C VAL A 264 -9.16 -14.88 -13.73
N LYS A 265 -8.38 -15.94 -13.95
CA LYS A 265 -7.13 -16.20 -13.23
C LYS A 265 -5.96 -15.67 -14.03
N THR A 266 -4.98 -15.09 -13.34
CA THR A 266 -3.69 -14.80 -13.96
C THR A 266 -2.90 -16.10 -14.17
N VAL A 267 -2.08 -16.12 -15.21
CA VAL A 267 -1.16 -17.24 -15.49
C VAL A 267 0.26 -16.94 -15.00
N GLY A 268 0.51 -15.73 -14.55
CA GLY A 268 1.82 -15.30 -14.02
C GLY A 268 1.98 -13.79 -14.03
N THR A 269 3.20 -13.35 -13.80
CA THR A 269 3.62 -11.97 -13.92
C THR A 269 4.56 -11.81 -15.12
N LYS A 270 4.63 -10.61 -15.71
CA LYS A 270 5.57 -10.28 -16.79
C LYS A 270 6.98 -10.06 -16.18
N ASP A 271 7.68 -9.04 -16.57
CA ASP A 271 9.04 -8.71 -16.10
C ASP A 271 9.08 -8.23 -14.64
N SER A 272 7.93 -7.84 -14.09
CA SER A 272 7.76 -7.32 -12.73
C SER A 272 6.56 -7.96 -12.04
N PRO A 273 6.61 -8.14 -10.72
CA PRO A 273 5.48 -8.69 -9.95
C PRO A 273 4.22 -7.81 -9.98
N SER A 274 4.29 -6.55 -10.40
CA SER A 274 3.11 -5.68 -10.54
C SER A 274 2.42 -5.76 -11.91
N ASP A 275 2.96 -6.49 -12.87
CA ASP A 275 2.45 -6.64 -14.23
C ASP A 275 1.92 -8.07 -14.43
N LEU A 276 0.62 -8.23 -14.50
CA LEU A 276 -0.03 -9.54 -14.59
C LEU A 276 -0.16 -10.03 -16.04
N ILE A 277 -0.07 -11.33 -16.24
CA ILE A 277 -0.34 -12.00 -17.52
C ILE A 277 -1.62 -12.82 -17.38
N VAL A 278 -2.55 -12.67 -18.30
CA VAL A 278 -3.71 -13.55 -18.46
C VAL A 278 -3.53 -14.48 -19.68
N SER A 279 -4.30 -15.56 -19.77
CA SER A 279 -4.24 -16.46 -20.94
C SER A 279 -4.67 -15.76 -22.24
N ASP A 280 -4.28 -16.28 -23.40
CA ASP A 280 -4.71 -15.75 -24.70
C ASP A 280 -6.26 -15.80 -24.83
N GLU A 281 -6.90 -16.84 -24.29
CA GLU A 281 -8.35 -16.99 -24.29
C GLU A 281 -9.01 -15.93 -23.43
N ASP A 282 -8.53 -15.74 -22.21
CA ASP A 282 -9.04 -14.70 -21.30
C ASP A 282 -8.78 -13.30 -21.85
N ALA A 283 -7.62 -13.05 -22.46
CA ALA A 283 -7.31 -11.76 -23.07
C ALA A 283 -8.34 -11.37 -24.14
N ILE A 284 -8.70 -12.31 -25.03
CA ILE A 284 -9.74 -12.08 -26.06
C ILE A 284 -11.11 -11.87 -25.41
N LYS A 285 -11.46 -12.63 -24.38
CA LYS A 285 -12.72 -12.51 -23.65
C LYS A 285 -12.83 -11.17 -22.92
N ILE A 286 -11.79 -10.76 -22.20
CA ILE A 286 -11.72 -9.46 -21.52
C ILE A 286 -11.84 -8.32 -22.53
N TYR A 287 -11.05 -8.38 -23.62
CA TYR A 287 -11.10 -7.37 -24.68
C TYR A 287 -12.50 -7.23 -25.25
N SER A 288 -13.15 -8.36 -25.59
CA SER A 288 -14.50 -8.38 -26.15
C SER A 288 -15.55 -7.86 -25.18
N ALA A 289 -15.44 -8.18 -23.90
CA ALA A 289 -16.32 -7.68 -22.85
C ALA A 289 -16.16 -6.17 -22.67
N ASN A 290 -14.92 -5.68 -22.62
CA ASN A 290 -14.64 -4.24 -22.48
C ASN A 290 -15.12 -3.42 -23.67
N GLN A 291 -15.04 -3.95 -24.90
CA GLN A 291 -15.60 -3.28 -26.09
C GLN A 291 -17.11 -3.01 -25.98
N LYS A 292 -17.85 -3.84 -25.22
CA LYS A 292 -19.28 -3.68 -25.01
C LYS A 292 -19.66 -2.75 -23.85
N SER A 293 -18.82 -2.69 -22.81
CA SER A 293 -19.18 -2.07 -21.53
C SER A 293 -18.22 -0.95 -21.10
N ASN A 294 -17.05 -0.84 -21.73
CA ASN A 294 -16.02 0.17 -21.48
C ASN A 294 -15.61 0.31 -20.00
N PHE A 295 -15.61 -0.80 -19.26
CA PHE A 295 -15.32 -0.81 -17.82
C PHE A 295 -13.88 -0.41 -17.49
N PHE A 296 -12.93 -0.54 -18.41
CA PHE A 296 -11.56 -0.08 -18.21
C PHE A 296 -11.46 1.44 -18.07
N ALA A 297 -12.26 2.21 -18.84
CA ALA A 297 -12.25 3.66 -18.74
C ALA A 297 -12.71 4.18 -17.36
N GLU A 298 -13.47 3.36 -16.63
CA GLU A 298 -13.94 3.65 -15.28
C GLU A 298 -13.11 2.93 -14.20
N ALA A 299 -11.99 2.30 -14.58
CA ALA A 299 -11.16 1.48 -13.68
C ALA A 299 -11.98 0.50 -12.83
N LYS A 300 -13.04 -0.11 -13.41
CA LYS A 300 -13.87 -1.14 -12.75
C LYS A 300 -13.18 -2.50 -12.81
N VAL A 301 -12.03 -2.55 -12.21
CA VAL A 301 -11.12 -3.70 -12.15
C VAL A 301 -10.83 -3.99 -10.69
N ALA A 302 -10.77 -5.26 -10.31
CA ALA A 302 -10.31 -5.68 -9.00
C ALA A 302 -9.23 -6.74 -9.14
N PHE A 303 -8.25 -6.68 -8.26
CA PHE A 303 -7.14 -7.62 -8.15
C PHE A 303 -7.26 -8.37 -6.83
N VAL A 304 -7.22 -9.72 -6.91
CA VAL A 304 -7.23 -10.57 -5.71
C VAL A 304 -5.80 -11.00 -5.43
N LEU A 305 -5.28 -10.59 -4.28
CA LEU A 305 -3.94 -10.92 -3.80
C LEU A 305 -3.97 -12.24 -3.01
N LYS A 306 -2.77 -12.75 -2.75
CA LYS A 306 -2.57 -13.96 -1.94
C LYS A 306 -2.95 -13.74 -0.47
#